data_2696f692adb6d7ba83cc119785460ab5
#
_entry.id   2696f692adb6d7ba83cc119785460ab5
#
_cell.length_a   1.000
_cell.length_b   1.000
_cell.length_c   1.000
_cell.angle_alpha   90.00
_cell.angle_beta   90.00
_cell.angle_gamma   90.00
#
_symmetry.space_group_name_H-M   'P 1'
#
loop_
_entity.id
_entity.type
_entity.pdbx_description
1 polymer ?
#
loop_
_entity_poly.entity_id
_entity_poly.type
_entity_poly.pdbx_seq_one_letter_code
_entity_poly.pdbx_strand_id
1 'polypeptide(L)'
;MIKIAALYQFAPFEDPAAIKPPLLHLCAAQGIRGTLLLAREGVNGTIAGSAGGIDAVLDHIRALPGCAGLDVKYAQTDTMPFQRMKVRLKKEIVTLKVPGVDPSRDVGRYVAPEDWNALISDPDTILIDTRNDYEVAIGTFRGAIDPKTHSFGEFPDWFRANRAQWGPNPKVAMFCTGGIRCEKSTAFLRAEGIADVAHLKGGILNYLEKIPAEESLWDGECFVFDERVSVGHGVMPGQHGMCAACGWPVPSGSARCGHCDADMCAA
;
A
#
# COMPACT_ATOMS: atom_id res chain seq x y z
N MET A 1 -3.97 5.06 24.42
CA MET A 1 -4.09 5.22 22.96
C MET A 1 -2.78 4.80 22.31
N ILE A 2 -2.83 3.90 21.35
CA ILE A 2 -1.69 3.31 20.64
C ILE A 2 -1.55 4.00 19.29
N LYS A 3 -0.34 4.48 18.97
CA LYS A 3 -0.02 5.07 17.66
C LYS A 3 0.41 3.96 16.70
N ILE A 4 -0.17 3.98 15.49
CA ILE A 4 0.22 3.10 14.37
C ILE A 4 0.96 3.95 13.35
N ALA A 5 2.04 3.42 12.78
CA ALA A 5 2.78 4.03 11.69
C ALA A 5 2.98 3.01 10.57
N ALA A 6 2.34 3.24 9.43
CA ALA A 6 2.62 2.56 8.17
C ALA A 6 3.69 3.40 7.43
N LEU A 7 4.79 2.78 7.07
CA LEU A 7 5.96 3.50 6.56
C LEU A 7 6.62 2.77 5.39
N TYR A 8 7.20 3.52 4.47
CA TYR A 8 8.10 2.98 3.47
C TYR A 8 9.09 4.04 2.96
N GLN A 9 10.22 3.57 2.46
CA GLN A 9 11.18 4.38 1.71
C GLN A 9 11.94 3.48 0.74
N PHE A 10 11.98 3.85 -0.53
CA PHE A 10 12.96 3.31 -1.46
C PHE A 10 14.30 4.02 -1.22
N ALA A 11 15.31 3.24 -0.83
CA ALA A 11 16.66 3.73 -0.56
C ALA A 11 17.66 2.59 -0.79
N PRO A 12 18.82 2.83 -1.40
CA PRO A 12 19.80 1.78 -1.66
C PRO A 12 20.52 1.40 -0.36
N PHE A 13 20.21 0.23 0.19
CA PHE A 13 20.91 -0.34 1.34
C PHE A 13 21.99 -1.31 0.86
N GLU A 14 23.25 -1.05 1.22
CA GLU A 14 24.36 -1.94 0.89
C GLU A 14 24.22 -3.28 1.62
N ASP A 15 23.95 -3.23 2.93
CA ASP A 15 23.76 -4.41 3.80
C ASP A 15 22.49 -4.29 4.68
N PRO A 16 21.33 -4.71 4.17
CA PRO A 16 20.11 -4.75 4.98
C PRO A 16 20.21 -5.69 6.21
N ALA A 17 21.13 -6.67 6.18
CA ALA A 17 21.30 -7.59 7.31
C ALA A 17 21.96 -6.90 8.51
N ALA A 18 22.86 -5.95 8.28
CA ALA A 18 23.46 -5.15 9.33
C ALA A 18 22.47 -4.17 10.01
N ILE A 19 21.45 -3.70 9.25
CA ILE A 19 20.41 -2.80 9.79
C ILE A 19 19.46 -3.55 10.74
N LYS A 20 19.21 -4.83 10.50
CA LYS A 20 18.19 -5.59 11.22
C LYS A 20 18.43 -5.72 12.73
N PRO A 21 19.62 -6.10 13.25
CA PRO A 21 19.82 -6.29 14.70
C PRO A 21 19.60 -5.01 15.52
N PRO A 22 20.21 -3.85 15.20
CA PRO A 22 20.01 -2.62 15.98
C PRO A 22 18.56 -2.13 15.91
N LEU A 23 17.89 -2.23 14.74
CA LEU A 23 16.49 -1.85 14.60
C LEU A 23 15.57 -2.75 15.43
N LEU A 24 15.78 -4.07 15.42
CA LEU A 24 15.00 -5.00 16.24
C LEU A 24 15.20 -4.77 17.73
N HIS A 25 16.44 -4.50 18.15
CA HIS A 25 16.76 -4.16 19.55
C HIS A 25 16.04 -2.89 20.00
N LEU A 26 16.10 -1.83 19.19
CA LEU A 26 15.39 -0.57 19.47
C LEU A 26 13.87 -0.79 19.57
N CYS A 27 13.27 -1.50 18.62
CA CYS A 27 11.85 -1.82 18.67
C CYS A 27 11.48 -2.57 19.95
N ALA A 28 12.30 -3.54 20.38
CA ALA A 28 12.07 -4.29 21.62
C ALA A 28 12.17 -3.38 22.87
N ALA A 29 13.20 -2.53 22.94
CA ALA A 29 13.40 -1.58 24.03
C ALA A 29 12.24 -0.56 24.16
N GLN A 30 11.64 -0.17 23.04
CA GLN A 30 10.50 0.75 22.98
C GLN A 30 9.12 0.06 23.07
N GLY A 31 9.05 -1.26 23.22
CA GLY A 31 7.80 -2.00 23.26
C GLY A 31 6.99 -1.97 21.96
N ILE A 32 7.67 -1.74 20.82
CA ILE A 32 7.05 -1.65 19.49
C ILE A 32 6.71 -3.03 18.96
N ARG A 33 5.54 -3.18 18.34
CA ARG A 33 5.10 -4.38 17.64
C ARG A 33 4.76 -4.06 16.19
N GLY A 34 4.76 -5.08 15.32
CA GLY A 34 4.47 -4.92 13.91
C GLY A 34 5.41 -5.71 13.00
N THR A 35 5.47 -5.32 11.74
CA THR A 35 6.38 -5.94 10.77
C THR A 35 7.09 -4.88 9.97
N LEU A 36 8.42 -4.97 9.92
CA LEU A 36 9.27 -4.20 9.02
C LEU A 36 9.97 -5.16 8.05
N LEU A 37 9.95 -4.80 6.79
CA LEU A 37 10.66 -5.49 5.71
C LEU A 37 11.88 -4.64 5.34
N LEU A 38 13.03 -5.28 5.25
CA LEU A 38 14.29 -4.67 4.80
C LEU A 38 14.76 -5.40 3.55
N ALA A 39 15.12 -4.66 2.52
CA ALA A 39 15.72 -5.17 1.30
C ALA A 39 16.82 -4.23 0.82
N ARG A 40 17.57 -4.61 -0.21
CA ARG A 40 18.57 -3.71 -0.82
C ARG A 40 17.95 -2.44 -1.41
N GLU A 41 16.66 -2.45 -1.71
CA GLU A 41 15.90 -1.33 -2.25
C GLU A 41 15.23 -0.44 -1.21
N GLY A 42 15.32 -0.77 0.12
CA GLY A 42 14.76 0.09 1.15
C GLY A 42 14.10 -0.62 2.34
N VAL A 43 13.13 0.08 2.93
CA VAL A 43 12.34 -0.36 4.08
C VAL A 43 10.85 -0.17 3.83
N ASN A 44 10.02 -1.10 4.33
CA ASN A 44 8.57 -1.02 4.29
C ASN A 44 7.95 -1.75 5.48
N GLY A 45 6.84 -1.27 6.00
CA GLY A 45 6.09 -1.99 7.02
C GLY A 45 5.11 -1.15 7.81
N THR A 46 4.52 -1.80 8.83
CA THR A 46 3.63 -1.15 9.77
C THR A 46 4.03 -1.54 11.20
N ILE A 47 4.12 -0.55 12.05
CA ILE A 47 4.48 -0.70 13.46
C ILE A 47 3.48 0.03 14.36
N ALA A 48 3.33 -0.43 15.59
CA ALA A 48 2.45 0.16 16.60
C ALA A 48 3.09 0.16 17.98
N GLY A 49 2.77 1.18 18.76
CA GLY A 49 3.26 1.33 20.13
C GLY A 49 2.92 2.69 20.74
N SER A 50 3.63 3.07 21.79
CA SER A 50 3.53 4.41 22.36
C SER A 50 4.00 5.48 21.37
N ALA A 51 3.47 6.69 21.45
CA ALA A 51 3.84 7.78 20.54
C ALA A 51 5.37 8.01 20.55
N GLY A 52 5.99 8.12 21.73
CA GLY A 52 7.43 8.33 21.85
C GLY A 52 8.26 7.15 21.32
N GLY A 53 7.77 5.90 21.52
CA GLY A 53 8.45 4.71 20.99
C GLY A 53 8.40 4.65 19.46
N ILE A 54 7.26 4.99 18.87
CA ILE A 54 7.13 5.12 17.40
C ILE A 54 8.08 6.20 16.87
N ASP A 55 8.08 7.38 17.48
CA ASP A 55 8.92 8.49 17.04
C ASP A 55 10.42 8.12 17.11
N ALA A 56 10.87 7.45 18.18
CA ALA A 56 12.24 6.97 18.31
C ALA A 56 12.64 5.96 17.20
N VAL A 57 11.74 5.04 16.84
CA VAL A 57 12.02 4.08 15.76
C VAL A 57 12.03 4.77 14.39
N LEU A 58 11.12 5.71 14.15
CA LEU A 58 11.08 6.47 12.90
C LEU A 58 12.34 7.35 12.73
N ASP A 59 12.81 7.99 13.79
CA ASP A 59 14.02 8.80 13.75
C ASP A 59 15.26 7.94 13.48
N HIS A 60 15.33 6.74 14.08
CA HIS A 60 16.38 5.77 13.76
C HIS A 60 16.36 5.37 12.28
N ILE A 61 15.16 5.11 11.70
CA ILE A 61 15.03 4.77 10.27
C ILE A 61 15.40 5.97 9.40
N ARG A 62 14.96 7.19 9.73
CA ARG A 62 15.31 8.42 8.99
C ARG A 62 16.80 8.72 8.96
N ALA A 63 17.54 8.29 10.00
CA ALA A 63 18.98 8.41 10.05
C ALA A 63 19.74 7.43 9.14
N LEU A 64 19.06 6.41 8.58
CA LEU A 64 19.67 5.51 7.61
C LEU A 64 19.92 6.24 6.28
N PRO A 65 20.97 5.85 5.52
CA PRO A 65 21.25 6.43 4.22
C PRO A 65 20.04 6.39 3.27
N GLY A 66 19.68 7.54 2.71
CA GLY A 66 18.55 7.68 1.78
C GLY A 66 17.16 7.68 2.43
N CYS A 67 17.04 7.59 3.77
CA CYS A 67 15.74 7.49 4.46
C CYS A 67 15.25 8.80 5.08
N ALA A 68 15.91 9.95 4.86
CA ALA A 68 15.48 11.23 5.41
C ALA A 68 14.05 11.64 4.98
N GLY A 69 13.62 11.20 3.78
CA GLY A 69 12.29 11.44 3.22
C GLY A 69 11.26 10.35 3.53
N LEU A 70 11.46 9.55 4.59
CA LEU A 70 10.58 8.43 4.94
C LEU A 70 9.09 8.80 4.89
N ASP A 71 8.32 8.18 3.99
CA ASP A 71 6.86 8.33 3.95
C ASP A 71 6.24 7.58 5.13
N VAL A 72 5.43 8.29 5.91
CA VAL A 72 4.77 7.71 7.10
C VAL A 72 3.32 8.14 7.15
N LYS A 73 2.43 7.17 7.29
CA LYS A 73 1.02 7.39 7.56
C LYS A 73 0.69 6.95 8.97
N TYR A 74 -0.02 7.82 9.68
CA TYR A 74 -0.37 7.57 11.08
C TYR A 74 -1.84 7.18 11.23
N ALA A 75 -2.09 6.31 12.20
CA ALA A 75 -3.42 6.02 12.70
C ALA A 75 -3.35 5.81 14.21
N GLN A 76 -4.50 5.74 14.88
CA GLN A 76 -4.60 5.48 16.32
C GLN A 76 -5.61 4.38 16.60
N THR A 77 -5.39 3.63 17.67
CA THR A 77 -6.29 2.60 18.18
C THR A 77 -6.16 2.48 19.69
N ASP A 78 -7.14 1.93 20.35
CA ASP A 78 -7.10 1.65 21.80
C ASP A 78 -6.48 0.29 22.11
N THR A 79 -6.50 -0.65 21.15
CA THR A 79 -5.94 -1.99 21.30
C THR A 79 -4.70 -2.18 20.45
N MET A 80 -3.75 -3.00 20.92
CA MET A 80 -2.51 -3.30 20.19
C MET A 80 -2.80 -4.19 18.99
N PRO A 81 -2.64 -3.69 17.73
CA PRO A 81 -3.07 -4.41 16.52
C PRO A 81 -2.05 -5.45 16.04
N PHE A 82 -1.01 -5.73 16.82
CA PHE A 82 0.02 -6.71 16.48
C PHE A 82 0.45 -7.53 17.69
N GLN A 83 0.59 -8.83 17.51
CA GLN A 83 1.01 -9.74 18.59
C GLN A 83 2.50 -9.61 18.93
N ARG A 84 3.36 -9.40 17.93
CA ARG A 84 4.83 -9.38 18.08
C ARG A 84 5.51 -8.47 17.07
N MET A 85 6.78 -8.10 17.33
CA MET A 85 7.65 -7.42 16.37
C MET A 85 8.32 -8.42 15.44
N LYS A 86 8.38 -8.09 14.14
CA LYS A 86 9.11 -8.85 13.12
C LYS A 86 9.92 -7.88 12.26
N VAL A 87 11.22 -8.10 12.14
CA VAL A 87 12.06 -7.45 11.10
C VAL A 87 12.55 -8.55 10.16
N ARG A 88 12.09 -8.48 8.90
CA ARG A 88 12.33 -9.53 7.89
C ARG A 88 13.22 -9.02 6.77
N LEU A 89 14.24 -9.78 6.43
CA LEU A 89 15.00 -9.57 5.20
C LEU A 89 14.22 -10.13 4.03
N LYS A 90 14.11 -9.35 2.97
CA LYS A 90 13.41 -9.69 1.73
C LYS A 90 14.29 -9.37 0.52
N LYS A 91 13.94 -9.90 -0.65
CA LYS A 91 14.57 -9.50 -1.92
C LYS A 91 14.09 -8.11 -2.35
N GLU A 92 12.81 -7.83 -2.09
CA GLU A 92 12.11 -6.59 -2.42
C GLU A 92 11.24 -6.16 -1.23
N ILE A 93 11.12 -4.83 -0.99
CA ILE A 93 10.21 -4.31 0.04
C ILE A 93 8.75 -4.32 -0.38
N VAL A 94 8.50 -4.37 -1.69
CA VAL A 94 7.22 -4.69 -2.33
C VAL A 94 7.52 -5.52 -3.58
N THR A 95 6.95 -6.72 -3.66
CA THR A 95 7.38 -7.73 -4.63
C THR A 95 6.74 -7.51 -5.99
N LEU A 96 7.51 -7.04 -6.98
CA LEU A 96 7.09 -6.88 -8.38
C LEU A 96 7.65 -7.99 -9.28
N LYS A 97 8.76 -8.62 -8.90
CA LYS A 97 9.46 -9.69 -9.64
C LYS A 97 10.10 -9.25 -10.97
N VAL A 98 10.33 -7.96 -11.18
CA VAL A 98 11.01 -7.44 -12.37
C VAL A 98 12.39 -6.89 -11.96
N PRO A 99 13.48 -7.53 -12.36
CA PRO A 99 14.82 -7.04 -12.06
C PRO A 99 15.08 -5.66 -12.66
N GLY A 100 15.82 -4.80 -11.94
CA GLY A 100 16.28 -3.51 -12.46
C GLY A 100 15.26 -2.36 -12.38
N VAL A 101 14.04 -2.61 -11.92
CA VAL A 101 13.07 -1.55 -11.62
C VAL A 101 13.48 -0.85 -10.32
N ASP A 102 13.83 0.43 -10.41
CA ASP A 102 14.32 1.24 -9.30
C ASP A 102 13.55 2.57 -9.23
N PRO A 103 12.54 2.67 -8.34
CA PRO A 103 11.76 3.90 -8.18
C PRO A 103 12.57 5.12 -7.72
N SER A 104 13.76 4.91 -7.12
CA SER A 104 14.62 6.02 -6.70
C SER A 104 15.27 6.76 -7.87
N ARG A 105 15.30 6.14 -9.05
CA ARG A 105 15.92 6.69 -10.28
C ARG A 105 14.90 7.27 -11.25
N ASP A 106 13.84 6.55 -11.49
CA ASP A 106 12.80 6.98 -12.43
C ASP A 106 11.43 6.45 -11.95
N VAL A 107 10.52 7.37 -11.72
CA VAL A 107 9.18 7.10 -11.20
C VAL A 107 8.16 7.97 -11.93
N GLY A 108 6.93 7.52 -12.01
CA GLY A 108 5.82 8.30 -12.58
C GLY A 108 5.55 9.58 -11.78
N ARG A 109 4.84 10.51 -12.40
CA ARG A 109 4.46 11.79 -11.79
C ARG A 109 3.52 11.56 -10.59
N TYR A 110 3.88 12.14 -9.44
CA TYR A 110 3.00 12.18 -8.27
C TYR A 110 1.86 13.19 -8.49
N VAL A 111 0.63 12.75 -8.27
CA VAL A 111 -0.56 13.60 -8.35
C VAL A 111 -1.19 13.71 -6.97
N ALA A 112 -1.35 14.93 -6.48
CA ALA A 112 -1.98 15.19 -5.19
C ALA A 112 -3.45 14.72 -5.20
N PRO A 113 -4.01 14.31 -4.04
CA PRO A 113 -5.42 13.95 -3.94
C PRO A 113 -6.37 14.99 -4.51
N GLU A 114 -6.07 16.27 -4.30
CA GLU A 114 -6.86 17.43 -4.73
C GLU A 114 -6.95 17.53 -6.26
N ASP A 115 -5.92 17.07 -6.98
CA ASP A 115 -5.84 17.08 -8.45
C ASP A 115 -6.26 15.72 -9.07
N TRP A 116 -6.47 14.71 -8.23
CA TRP A 116 -6.67 13.33 -8.69
C TRP A 116 -7.97 13.14 -9.45
N ASN A 117 -9.09 13.71 -8.95
CA ASN A 117 -10.39 13.61 -9.60
C ASN A 117 -10.36 14.18 -11.02
N ALA A 118 -9.70 15.31 -11.23
CA ALA A 118 -9.57 15.91 -12.55
C ALA A 118 -8.80 15.00 -13.52
N LEU A 119 -7.71 14.37 -13.05
CA LEU A 119 -6.91 13.46 -13.87
C LEU A 119 -7.69 12.22 -14.27
N ILE A 120 -8.38 11.57 -13.33
CA ILE A 120 -9.08 10.29 -13.61
C ILE A 120 -10.43 10.46 -14.30
N SER A 121 -10.97 11.69 -14.33
CA SER A 121 -12.18 12.02 -15.10
C SER A 121 -11.88 12.35 -16.56
N ASP A 122 -10.62 12.51 -16.93
CA ASP A 122 -10.21 12.69 -18.32
C ASP A 122 -10.39 11.37 -19.08
N PRO A 123 -11.21 11.34 -20.16
CA PRO A 123 -11.52 10.14 -20.91
C PRO A 123 -10.31 9.48 -21.58
N ASP A 124 -9.23 10.24 -21.80
CA ASP A 124 -7.98 9.73 -22.37
C ASP A 124 -7.07 9.09 -21.29
N THR A 125 -7.43 9.17 -20.01
CA THR A 125 -6.68 8.60 -18.91
C THR A 125 -7.09 7.15 -18.64
N ILE A 126 -6.15 6.24 -18.75
CA ILE A 126 -6.30 4.84 -18.37
C ILE A 126 -6.03 4.73 -16.88
N LEU A 127 -7.06 4.48 -16.10
CA LEU A 127 -6.95 4.33 -14.65
C LEU A 127 -6.81 2.86 -14.26
N ILE A 128 -5.75 2.50 -13.53
CA ILE A 128 -5.45 1.11 -13.15
C ILE A 128 -5.31 1.00 -11.63
N ASP A 129 -6.05 0.08 -11.03
CA ASP A 129 -5.87 -0.33 -9.64
C ASP A 129 -4.74 -1.36 -9.54
N THR A 130 -3.64 -1.05 -8.87
CA THR A 130 -2.48 -1.95 -8.75
C THR A 130 -2.55 -2.85 -7.53
N ARG A 131 -3.71 -2.92 -6.87
CA ARG A 131 -3.94 -3.77 -5.71
C ARG A 131 -4.30 -5.20 -6.11
N ASN A 132 -4.32 -6.08 -5.13
CA ASN A 132 -4.77 -7.44 -5.33
C ASN A 132 -6.31 -7.48 -5.41
N ASP A 133 -6.84 -8.50 -6.06
CA ASP A 133 -8.26 -8.71 -6.31
C ASP A 133 -9.14 -8.62 -5.05
N TYR A 134 -8.71 -9.20 -3.93
CA TYR A 134 -9.45 -9.12 -2.67
C TYR A 134 -9.53 -7.70 -2.08
N GLU A 135 -8.53 -6.84 -2.36
CA GLU A 135 -8.56 -5.44 -1.95
C GLU A 135 -9.53 -4.63 -2.84
N VAL A 136 -9.54 -4.93 -4.15
CA VAL A 136 -10.42 -4.29 -5.13
C VAL A 136 -11.88 -4.65 -4.87
N ALA A 137 -12.14 -5.88 -4.44
CA ALA A 137 -13.48 -6.40 -4.20
C ALA A 137 -14.30 -5.59 -3.17
N ILE A 138 -13.65 -4.86 -2.27
CA ILE A 138 -14.35 -4.06 -1.24
C ILE A 138 -14.36 -2.55 -1.53
N GLY A 139 -13.72 -2.12 -2.60
CA GLY A 139 -13.77 -0.74 -3.05
C GLY A 139 -12.67 -0.39 -4.04
N THR A 140 -12.98 0.53 -4.96
CA THR A 140 -12.07 1.04 -5.99
C THR A 140 -12.53 2.40 -6.50
N PHE A 141 -11.72 3.10 -7.30
CA PHE A 141 -12.18 4.32 -7.99
C PHE A 141 -13.09 3.96 -9.17
N ARG A 142 -14.10 4.79 -9.38
CA ARG A 142 -15.00 4.64 -10.54
C ARG A 142 -14.22 4.67 -11.85
N GLY A 143 -14.49 3.70 -12.72
CA GLY A 143 -13.81 3.57 -14.00
C GLY A 143 -12.43 2.92 -13.97
N ALA A 144 -11.92 2.53 -12.80
CA ALA A 144 -10.65 1.84 -12.71
C ALA A 144 -10.68 0.43 -13.32
N ILE A 145 -9.61 0.10 -14.04
CA ILE A 145 -9.37 -1.26 -14.52
C ILE A 145 -8.83 -2.07 -13.33
N ASP A 146 -9.51 -3.17 -13.04
CA ASP A 146 -9.05 -4.20 -12.13
C ASP A 146 -8.25 -5.26 -12.90
N PRO A 147 -6.93 -5.40 -12.67
CA PRO A 147 -6.11 -6.45 -13.27
C PRO A 147 -6.48 -7.87 -12.84
N LYS A 148 -7.26 -8.01 -11.78
CA LYS A 148 -7.64 -9.30 -11.16
C LYS A 148 -6.44 -10.14 -10.78
N THR A 149 -5.38 -9.51 -10.34
CA THR A 149 -4.17 -10.17 -9.88
C THR A 149 -4.31 -10.59 -8.42
N HIS A 150 -3.93 -11.81 -8.09
CA HIS A 150 -3.91 -12.32 -6.72
C HIS A 150 -2.71 -11.78 -5.94
N SER A 151 -1.67 -11.32 -6.64
CA SER A 151 -0.49 -10.70 -6.07
C SER A 151 0.06 -9.62 -6.98
N PHE A 152 0.65 -8.58 -6.38
CA PHE A 152 1.29 -7.50 -7.13
C PHE A 152 2.38 -7.96 -8.10
N GLY A 153 3.03 -9.09 -7.82
CA GLY A 153 4.04 -9.69 -8.72
C GLY A 153 3.49 -10.25 -10.03
N GLU A 154 2.17 -10.28 -10.24
CA GLU A 154 1.52 -10.69 -11.49
C GLU A 154 1.21 -9.47 -12.40
N PHE A 155 1.26 -8.26 -11.82
CA PHE A 155 0.97 -7.02 -12.54
C PHE A 155 1.81 -6.82 -13.80
N PRO A 156 3.13 -7.08 -13.83
CA PRO A 156 3.94 -6.92 -15.04
C PRO A 156 3.47 -7.76 -16.21
N ASP A 157 3.13 -9.02 -15.98
CA ASP A 157 2.66 -9.93 -17.03
C ASP A 157 1.29 -9.52 -17.53
N TRP A 158 0.38 -9.14 -16.62
CA TRP A 158 -0.91 -8.58 -16.99
C TRP A 158 -0.76 -7.31 -17.85
N PHE A 159 0.11 -6.38 -17.45
CA PHE A 159 0.34 -5.15 -18.19
C PHE A 159 0.85 -5.43 -19.61
N ARG A 160 1.85 -6.29 -19.76
CA ARG A 160 2.42 -6.68 -21.07
C ARG A 160 1.39 -7.33 -21.98
N ALA A 161 0.51 -8.17 -21.42
CA ALA A 161 -0.56 -8.82 -22.18
C ALA A 161 -1.64 -7.84 -22.67
N ASN A 162 -1.83 -6.72 -21.97
CA ASN A 162 -2.94 -5.79 -22.24
C ASN A 162 -2.51 -4.47 -22.90
N ARG A 163 -1.23 -4.08 -22.85
CA ARG A 163 -0.77 -2.75 -23.28
C ARG A 163 -1.11 -2.41 -24.74
N ALA A 164 -1.16 -3.40 -25.62
CA ALA A 164 -1.41 -3.18 -27.05
C ALA A 164 -2.78 -2.54 -27.34
N GLN A 165 -3.78 -2.74 -26.48
CA GLN A 165 -5.12 -2.18 -26.63
C GLN A 165 -5.18 -0.66 -26.37
N TRP A 166 -4.16 -0.07 -25.73
CA TRP A 166 -4.14 1.35 -25.35
C TRP A 166 -3.34 2.24 -26.30
N GLY A 167 -2.89 1.70 -27.42
CA GLY A 167 -2.11 2.44 -28.42
C GLY A 167 -0.66 2.70 -27.99
N PRO A 168 0.09 3.49 -28.80
CA PRO A 168 1.54 3.64 -28.62
C PRO A 168 1.93 4.56 -27.47
N ASN A 169 1.11 5.55 -27.13
CA ASN A 169 1.41 6.56 -26.10
C ASN A 169 0.24 6.73 -25.13
N PRO A 170 -0.09 5.72 -24.33
CA PRO A 170 -1.19 5.81 -23.39
C PRO A 170 -0.86 6.78 -22.24
N LYS A 171 -1.86 7.53 -21.79
CA LYS A 171 -1.82 8.28 -20.52
C LYS A 171 -2.32 7.37 -19.41
N VAL A 172 -1.45 6.98 -18.48
CA VAL A 172 -1.77 6.01 -17.45
C VAL A 172 -1.74 6.64 -16.07
N ALA A 173 -2.79 6.46 -15.30
CA ALA A 173 -2.88 6.81 -13.89
C ALA A 173 -3.04 5.56 -13.04
N MET A 174 -2.26 5.43 -11.97
CA MET A 174 -2.28 4.26 -11.09
C MET A 174 -2.44 4.64 -9.63
N PHE A 175 -3.07 3.76 -8.86
CA PHE A 175 -3.23 3.94 -7.42
C PHE A 175 -3.09 2.61 -6.68
N CYS A 176 -2.78 2.70 -5.39
CA CYS A 176 -2.81 1.60 -4.42
C CYS A 176 -3.12 2.15 -3.02
N THR A 177 -3.18 1.29 -2.02
CA THR A 177 -3.53 1.67 -0.64
C THR A 177 -2.70 2.82 -0.10
N GLY A 178 -1.37 2.72 -0.12
CA GLY A 178 -0.46 3.68 0.53
C GLY A 178 0.55 4.37 -0.39
N GLY A 179 0.65 3.99 -1.69
CA GLY A 179 1.57 4.59 -2.65
C GLY A 179 2.74 3.70 -3.08
N ILE A 180 3.25 2.83 -2.22
CA ILE A 180 4.48 2.04 -2.47
C ILE A 180 4.43 1.17 -3.74
N ARG A 181 3.30 0.47 -3.99
CA ARG A 181 3.15 -0.35 -5.22
C ARG A 181 3.18 0.54 -6.46
N CYS A 182 2.57 1.73 -6.37
CA CYS A 182 2.51 2.65 -7.49
C CYS A 182 3.88 3.23 -7.86
N GLU A 183 4.72 3.56 -6.91
CA GLU A 183 6.09 3.98 -7.23
C GLU A 183 6.81 2.91 -8.06
N LYS A 184 6.67 1.64 -7.64
CA LYS A 184 7.34 0.53 -8.34
C LYS A 184 6.67 0.19 -9.67
N SER A 185 5.33 0.20 -9.76
CA SER A 185 4.64 -0.05 -11.02
C SER A 185 4.80 1.08 -12.04
N THR A 186 4.85 2.34 -11.61
CA THR A 186 5.12 3.45 -12.53
C THR A 186 6.56 3.44 -13.05
N ALA A 187 7.53 3.13 -12.19
CA ALA A 187 8.91 2.92 -12.62
C ALA A 187 9.02 1.78 -13.65
N PHE A 188 8.28 0.69 -13.44
CA PHE A 188 8.18 -0.41 -14.39
C PHE A 188 7.58 0.05 -15.73
N LEU A 189 6.45 0.76 -15.74
CA LEU A 189 5.83 1.26 -16.96
C LEU A 189 6.75 2.19 -17.74
N ARG A 190 7.50 3.05 -17.05
CA ARG A 190 8.49 3.92 -17.67
C ARG A 190 9.61 3.11 -18.33
N ALA A 191 10.08 2.06 -17.65
CA ALA A 191 11.06 1.12 -18.23
C ALA A 191 10.51 0.36 -19.45
N GLU A 192 9.18 0.10 -19.52
CA GLU A 192 8.48 -0.46 -20.67
C GLU A 192 8.22 0.59 -21.79
N GLY A 193 8.65 1.85 -21.62
CA GLY A 193 8.57 2.92 -22.62
C GLY A 193 7.28 3.75 -22.59
N ILE A 194 6.50 3.69 -21.51
CA ILE A 194 5.33 4.56 -21.34
C ILE A 194 5.79 5.90 -20.76
N ALA A 195 5.61 6.97 -21.51
CA ALA A 195 6.09 8.30 -21.14
C ALA A 195 5.16 9.02 -20.13
N ASP A 196 3.85 9.01 -20.35
CA ASP A 196 2.86 9.69 -19.49
C ASP A 196 2.27 8.73 -18.46
N VAL A 197 2.98 8.62 -17.34
CA VAL A 197 2.60 7.77 -16.21
C VAL A 197 2.51 8.61 -14.95
N ALA A 198 1.37 8.52 -14.27
CA ALA A 198 1.10 9.21 -13.02
C ALA A 198 0.60 8.26 -11.95
N HIS A 199 0.73 8.64 -10.69
CA HIS A 199 0.13 7.90 -9.58
C HIS A 199 -0.33 8.81 -8.44
N LEU A 200 -1.31 8.33 -7.68
CA LEU A 200 -1.89 9.03 -6.55
C LEU A 200 -0.87 9.14 -5.41
N LYS A 201 -0.48 10.37 -5.09
CA LYS A 201 0.47 10.66 -4.00
C LYS A 201 -0.11 10.24 -2.65
N GLY A 202 0.61 9.34 -1.97
CA GLY A 202 0.18 8.81 -0.69
C GLY A 202 -0.96 7.78 -0.77
N GLY A 203 -1.39 7.42 -1.99
CA GLY A 203 -2.40 6.39 -2.24
C GLY A 203 -3.81 6.73 -1.77
N ILE A 204 -4.65 5.71 -1.75
CA ILE A 204 -6.07 5.82 -1.38
C ILE A 204 -6.23 6.39 0.03
N LEU A 205 -5.38 6.00 0.99
CA LEU A 205 -5.47 6.50 2.37
C LEU A 205 -5.36 8.02 2.45
N ASN A 206 -4.41 8.62 1.70
CA ASN A 206 -4.26 10.06 1.64
C ASN A 206 -5.43 10.74 0.93
N TYR A 207 -6.01 10.09 -0.07
CA TYR A 207 -7.21 10.57 -0.76
C TYR A 207 -8.43 10.57 0.16
N LEU A 208 -8.69 9.48 0.86
CA LEU A 208 -9.82 9.35 1.80
C LEU A 208 -9.70 10.28 3.02
N GLU A 209 -8.47 10.66 3.39
CA GLU A 209 -8.23 11.63 4.45
C GLU A 209 -8.55 13.06 4.02
N LYS A 210 -8.23 13.43 2.75
CA LYS A 210 -8.26 14.81 2.27
C LYS A 210 -9.50 15.18 1.47
N ILE A 211 -10.06 14.23 0.71
CA ILE A 211 -11.19 14.50 -0.17
C ILE A 211 -12.50 14.21 0.57
N PRO A 212 -13.41 15.18 0.68
CA PRO A 212 -14.73 14.98 1.28
C PRO A 212 -15.53 13.90 0.55
N ALA A 213 -16.40 13.18 1.27
CA ALA A 213 -17.17 12.07 0.72
C ALA A 213 -18.06 12.51 -0.47
N GLU A 214 -18.60 13.72 -0.44
CA GLU A 214 -19.44 14.29 -1.49
C GLU A 214 -18.70 14.61 -2.79
N GLU A 215 -17.38 14.80 -2.73
CA GLU A 215 -16.53 15.07 -3.89
C GLU A 215 -15.79 13.80 -4.37
N SER A 216 -15.92 12.70 -3.63
CA SER A 216 -15.15 11.50 -3.85
C SER A 216 -15.59 10.71 -5.08
N LEU A 217 -14.62 10.25 -5.85
CA LEU A 217 -14.80 9.25 -6.91
C LEU A 217 -14.45 7.82 -6.44
N TRP A 218 -14.18 7.66 -5.15
CA TRP A 218 -13.96 6.36 -4.53
C TRP A 218 -15.28 5.70 -4.16
N ASP A 219 -15.46 4.45 -4.54
CA ASP A 219 -16.62 3.62 -4.18
C ASP A 219 -16.18 2.49 -3.24
N GLY A 220 -16.89 2.32 -2.12
CA GLY A 220 -16.63 1.27 -1.13
C GLY A 220 -15.60 1.66 -0.06
N GLU A 221 -14.90 0.65 0.49
CA GLU A 221 -13.90 0.79 1.55
C GLU A 221 -12.51 0.43 1.07
N CYS A 222 -11.48 1.01 1.68
CA CYS A 222 -10.09 0.71 1.38
C CYS A 222 -9.57 -0.38 2.31
N PHE A 223 -9.11 -1.51 1.76
CA PHE A 223 -8.45 -2.56 2.53
C PHE A 223 -7.16 -2.04 3.17
N VAL A 224 -6.96 -2.37 4.45
CA VAL A 224 -5.75 -2.09 5.23
C VAL A 224 -5.19 -3.37 5.86
N PHE A 225 -3.86 -3.42 6.06
CA PHE A 225 -3.14 -4.62 6.49
C PHE A 225 -2.98 -4.67 8.02
N ASP A 226 -4.00 -4.25 8.75
CA ASP A 226 -4.09 -4.35 10.22
C ASP A 226 -5.47 -4.87 10.64
N GLU A 227 -5.72 -4.99 11.96
CA GLU A 227 -6.96 -5.58 12.50
C GLU A 227 -8.24 -4.82 12.14
N ARG A 228 -8.14 -3.60 11.60
CA ARG A 228 -9.32 -2.85 11.11
C ARG A 228 -9.89 -3.44 9.82
N VAL A 229 -9.08 -4.20 9.08
CA VAL A 229 -9.38 -4.81 7.77
C VAL A 229 -9.68 -3.77 6.68
N SER A 230 -10.51 -2.77 6.95
CA SER A 230 -10.89 -1.72 6.00
C SER A 230 -11.09 -0.36 6.66
N VAL A 231 -11.02 0.69 5.84
CA VAL A 231 -11.30 2.07 6.24
C VAL A 231 -12.10 2.79 5.17
N GLY A 232 -12.95 3.71 5.60
CA GLY A 232 -13.71 4.63 4.75
C GLY A 232 -13.14 6.06 4.76
N HIS A 233 -13.95 7.05 4.35
CA HIS A 233 -13.61 8.47 4.38
C HIS A 233 -13.21 8.94 5.78
N GLY A 234 -12.26 9.88 5.83
CA GLY A 234 -11.64 10.31 7.09
C GLY A 234 -10.76 9.21 7.72
N VAL A 235 -10.44 8.15 6.97
CA VAL A 235 -9.68 6.97 7.43
C VAL A 235 -10.33 6.31 8.65
N MET A 236 -11.66 6.46 8.79
CA MET A 236 -12.46 5.84 9.84
C MET A 236 -12.57 4.32 9.62
N PRO A 237 -12.61 3.50 10.70
CA PRO A 237 -12.78 2.05 10.56
C PRO A 237 -13.99 1.71 9.69
N GLY A 238 -13.79 0.77 8.76
CA GLY A 238 -14.83 0.26 7.88
C GLY A 238 -15.67 -0.85 8.52
N GLN A 239 -16.46 -1.52 7.69
CA GLN A 239 -17.42 -2.54 8.12
C GLN A 239 -17.08 -3.95 7.60
N HIS A 240 -15.82 -4.19 7.22
CA HIS A 240 -15.38 -5.51 6.77
C HIS A 240 -14.56 -6.22 7.84
N GLY A 241 -14.73 -7.54 7.90
CA GLY A 241 -13.89 -8.48 8.64
C GLY A 241 -13.19 -9.44 7.67
N MET A 242 -12.38 -10.37 8.21
CA MET A 242 -11.70 -11.39 7.40
C MET A 242 -12.43 -12.74 7.56
N CYS A 243 -12.67 -13.42 6.46
CA CYS A 243 -13.09 -14.82 6.51
C CYS A 243 -11.97 -15.69 7.10
N ALA A 244 -12.24 -16.38 8.21
CA ALA A 244 -11.25 -17.23 8.86
C ALA A 244 -10.82 -18.44 8.00
N ALA A 245 -11.68 -18.88 7.08
CA ALA A 245 -11.42 -20.05 6.24
C ALA A 245 -10.52 -19.71 5.04
N CYS A 246 -10.76 -18.58 4.33
CA CYS A 246 -10.04 -18.27 3.09
C CYS A 246 -9.26 -16.95 3.13
N GLY A 247 -9.43 -16.12 4.18
CA GLY A 247 -8.75 -14.82 4.27
C GLY A 247 -9.31 -13.75 3.31
N TRP A 248 -10.51 -13.95 2.75
CA TRP A 248 -11.17 -12.93 1.93
C TRP A 248 -11.87 -11.90 2.81
N PRO A 249 -11.85 -10.59 2.48
CA PRO A 249 -12.62 -9.60 3.22
C PRO A 249 -14.11 -9.79 2.97
N VAL A 250 -14.89 -9.71 4.03
CA VAL A 250 -16.35 -9.90 3.99
C VAL A 250 -17.03 -8.85 4.87
N PRO A 251 -18.26 -8.39 4.54
CA PRO A 251 -18.99 -7.47 5.41
C PRO A 251 -19.19 -8.05 6.80
N SER A 252 -18.96 -7.26 7.84
CA SER A 252 -19.17 -7.66 9.22
C SER A 252 -20.64 -8.07 9.45
N GLY A 253 -20.85 -9.19 10.16
CA GLY A 253 -22.18 -9.75 10.38
C GLY A 253 -22.70 -10.61 9.22
N SER A 254 -21.93 -10.86 8.17
CA SER A 254 -22.28 -11.83 7.13
C SER A 254 -22.40 -13.23 7.72
N ALA A 255 -23.48 -13.95 7.37
CA ALA A 255 -23.67 -15.35 7.81
C ALA A 255 -22.74 -16.32 7.06
N ARG A 256 -22.39 -15.99 5.81
CA ARG A 256 -21.54 -16.80 4.94
C ARG A 256 -20.54 -15.94 4.17
N CYS A 257 -19.39 -16.53 3.86
CA CYS A 257 -18.40 -15.92 3.01
C CYS A 257 -18.81 -16.00 1.53
N GLY A 258 -19.01 -14.87 0.87
CA GLY A 258 -19.37 -14.83 -0.55
C GLY A 258 -18.29 -15.38 -1.50
N HIS A 259 -17.07 -15.60 -1.02
CA HIS A 259 -15.95 -16.12 -1.83
C HIS A 259 -15.78 -17.64 -1.73
N CYS A 260 -15.85 -18.22 -0.52
CA CYS A 260 -15.62 -19.66 -0.31
C CYS A 260 -16.80 -20.41 0.31
N ASP A 261 -17.94 -19.72 0.49
CA ASP A 261 -19.19 -20.26 1.06
C ASP A 261 -19.07 -20.81 2.49
N ALA A 262 -17.97 -20.55 3.20
CA ALA A 262 -17.81 -20.97 4.60
C ALA A 262 -18.76 -20.19 5.52
N ASP A 263 -19.24 -20.84 6.57
CA ASP A 263 -20.03 -20.21 7.62
C ASP A 263 -19.17 -19.23 8.42
N MET A 264 -19.67 -18.00 8.62
CA MET A 264 -18.99 -16.92 9.34
C MET A 264 -19.35 -16.89 10.84
N CYS A 265 -20.27 -17.72 11.29
CA CYS A 265 -20.80 -17.73 12.65
C CYS A 265 -19.89 -18.41 13.70
N ALA A 266 -18.66 -18.76 13.36
CA ALA A 266 -17.74 -19.47 14.25
C ALA A 266 -16.42 -18.71 14.43
N ALA A 267 -16.45 -17.60 15.18
CA ALA A 267 -15.23 -17.02 15.77
C ALA A 267 -15.56 -16.26 17.04
#